data_bcaa2fb14e30899916d516a29c9c334b
#
_entry.id   bcaa2fb14e30899916d516a29c9c334b
#
_cell.length_a   1.000
_cell.length_b   1.000
_cell.length_c   1.000
_cell.angle_alpha   90.00
_cell.angle_beta   90.00
_cell.angle_gamma   90.00
#
_symmetry.space_group_name_H-M   'P 1'
#
loop_
_entity.id
_entity.type
_entity.pdbx_description
1 polymer ?
#
loop_
_entity_poly.entity_id
_entity_poly.type
_entity_poly.pdbx_seq_one_letter_code
_entity_poly.pdbx_strand_id
1 'polypeptide(L)'
;MKILHLSDTHGCHRRLRDLPEADVVVHSGDFCMVGSEQEAIDFLNWFCDLPYRHKIFICGNHDDCLYGANIDGLDDNVHYLCNSGIEIEGLRFYGVPMFMSDCITDCQSRNYEKIPGDTDILITHSPAYGILDYDDGINYGSEEILTKLSDLHLKAHLFGHIHAQHGIKEQNGVIFSNGSIMNANYTIFSTPNIIIVENA
;
A
#
# COMPACT_ATOMS: atom_id res chain seq x y z
N MET A 1 7.43 -10.39 -12.82
CA MET A 1 7.88 -9.38 -11.83
C MET A 1 7.66 -9.94 -10.43
N LYS A 2 8.67 -9.85 -9.57
CA LYS A 2 8.59 -10.24 -8.15
C LYS A 2 8.45 -8.98 -7.30
N ILE A 3 7.40 -8.91 -6.49
CA ILE A 3 7.06 -7.75 -5.65
C ILE A 3 7.20 -8.16 -4.17
N LEU A 4 7.96 -7.38 -3.41
CA LEU A 4 7.96 -7.41 -1.96
C LEU A 4 6.93 -6.40 -1.47
N HIS A 5 5.91 -6.86 -0.76
CA HIS A 5 4.84 -6.01 -0.26
C HIS A 5 4.82 -5.98 1.27
N LEU A 6 4.81 -4.77 1.82
CA LEU A 6 4.68 -4.50 3.26
C LEU A 6 3.84 -3.25 3.49
N SER A 7 3.30 -3.12 4.71
CA SER A 7 2.47 -2.01 5.16
C SER A 7 2.54 -1.88 6.68
N ASP A 8 2.02 -0.79 7.22
CA ASP A 8 1.77 -0.60 8.65
C ASP A 8 3.04 -0.83 9.50
N THR A 9 4.12 -0.12 9.13
CA THR A 9 5.40 -0.21 9.85
C THR A 9 5.47 0.69 11.08
N HIS A 10 4.61 1.72 11.18
CA HIS A 10 4.43 2.59 12.35
C HIS A 10 5.74 2.97 13.04
N GLY A 11 6.70 3.52 12.28
CA GLY A 11 8.01 3.93 12.75
C GLY A 11 8.99 2.79 13.09
N CYS A 12 8.59 1.52 12.92
CA CYS A 12 9.44 0.36 13.21
C CYS A 12 10.17 -0.21 11.98
N HIS A 13 10.09 0.44 10.81
CA HIS A 13 10.68 -0.02 9.55
C HIS A 13 12.17 -0.37 9.68
N ARG A 14 12.97 0.36 10.47
CA ARG A 14 14.40 0.07 10.70
C ARG A 14 14.68 -1.22 11.48
N ARG A 15 13.64 -1.86 12.05
CA ARG A 15 13.76 -3.17 12.71
C ARG A 15 13.66 -4.34 11.73
N LEU A 16 13.18 -4.08 10.53
CA LEU A 16 13.12 -5.08 9.47
C LEU A 16 14.52 -5.40 8.99
N ARG A 17 14.93 -6.66 9.12
CA ARG A 17 16.24 -7.17 8.73
C ARG A 17 16.05 -8.23 7.64
N ASP A 18 17.09 -8.41 6.83
CA ASP A 18 17.16 -9.50 5.85
C ASP A 18 15.92 -9.58 4.94
N LEU A 19 15.48 -8.42 4.43
CA LEU A 19 14.35 -8.35 3.51
C LEU A 19 14.63 -9.18 2.25
N PRO A 20 13.67 -10.01 1.79
CA PRO A 20 13.85 -10.85 0.61
C PRO A 20 14.15 -10.06 -0.66
N GLU A 21 14.92 -10.63 -1.58
CA GLU A 21 15.14 -10.06 -2.91
C GLU A 21 13.83 -9.98 -3.70
N ALA A 22 13.62 -8.86 -4.39
CA ALA A 22 12.50 -8.60 -5.30
C ALA A 22 12.89 -7.57 -6.37
N ASP A 23 12.11 -7.46 -7.43
CA ASP A 23 12.28 -6.44 -8.46
C ASP A 23 11.75 -5.09 -7.97
N VAL A 24 10.63 -5.13 -7.26
CA VAL A 24 9.91 -3.96 -6.73
C VAL A 24 9.62 -4.17 -5.25
N VAL A 25 9.82 -3.15 -4.43
CA VAL A 25 9.27 -3.08 -3.07
C VAL A 25 8.10 -2.10 -3.05
N VAL A 26 6.99 -2.51 -2.43
CA VAL A 26 5.79 -1.68 -2.26
C VAL A 26 5.49 -1.53 -0.78
N HIS A 27 5.30 -0.28 -0.33
CA HIS A 27 4.77 0.04 1.00
C HIS A 27 3.38 0.68 0.87
N SER A 28 2.34 0.02 1.36
CA SER A 28 0.95 0.45 1.18
C SER A 28 0.40 1.30 2.33
N GLY A 29 1.25 2.13 2.96
CA GLY A 29 0.84 3.15 3.93
C GLY A 29 1.08 2.79 5.38
N ASP A 30 0.81 3.76 6.26
CA ASP A 30 1.02 3.72 7.70
C ASP A 30 2.47 3.42 8.08
N PHE A 31 3.39 4.20 7.51
CA PHE A 31 4.79 4.17 7.91
C PHE A 31 5.08 5.05 9.14
N CYS A 32 4.26 6.07 9.42
CA CYS A 32 4.31 6.87 10.65
C CYS A 32 3.51 6.22 11.78
N MET A 33 3.86 6.55 13.03
CA MET A 33 3.07 6.21 14.22
C MET A 33 2.08 7.34 14.56
N VAL A 34 2.56 8.58 14.59
CA VAL A 34 1.77 9.75 14.98
C VAL A 34 1.62 10.78 13.86
N GLY A 35 2.16 10.51 12.68
CA GLY A 35 2.00 11.38 11.51
C GLY A 35 2.85 12.65 11.57
N SER A 36 4.04 12.59 12.16
CA SER A 36 4.95 13.73 12.17
C SER A 36 5.84 13.75 10.91
N GLU A 37 6.22 14.97 10.47
CA GLU A 37 7.17 15.12 9.35
C GLU A 37 8.51 14.41 9.63
N GLN A 38 8.94 14.38 10.89
CA GLN A 38 10.19 13.72 11.27
C GLN A 38 10.11 12.20 11.07
N GLU A 39 8.97 11.57 11.37
CA GLU A 39 8.75 10.15 11.11
C GLU A 39 8.72 9.87 9.60
N ALA A 40 8.07 10.74 8.82
CA ALA A 40 8.05 10.62 7.36
C ALA A 40 9.46 10.73 6.76
N ILE A 41 10.27 11.70 7.21
CA ILE A 41 11.67 11.84 6.78
C ILE A 41 12.50 10.60 7.16
N ASP A 42 12.32 10.04 8.36
CA ASP A 42 13.03 8.83 8.79
C ASP A 42 12.66 7.62 7.93
N PHE A 43 11.37 7.47 7.60
CA PHE A 43 10.90 6.44 6.68
C PHE A 43 11.48 6.63 5.27
N LEU A 44 11.40 7.83 4.71
CA LEU A 44 11.89 8.12 3.37
C LEU A 44 13.38 7.82 3.23
N ASN A 45 14.19 8.24 4.21
CA ASN A 45 15.61 7.93 4.22
C ASN A 45 15.88 6.42 4.24
N TRP A 46 15.15 5.66 5.08
CA TRP A 46 15.27 4.21 5.11
C TRP A 46 14.81 3.56 3.81
N PHE A 47 13.68 4.01 3.25
CA PHE A 47 13.08 3.42 2.07
C PHE A 47 13.92 3.67 0.82
N CYS A 48 14.49 4.88 0.68
CA CYS A 48 15.42 5.22 -0.41
C CYS A 48 16.70 4.37 -0.36
N ASP A 49 17.21 4.05 0.83
CA ASP A 49 18.41 3.23 1.02
C ASP A 49 18.21 1.74 0.71
N LEU A 50 16.95 1.27 0.55
CA LEU A 50 16.68 -0.14 0.24
C LEU A 50 17.25 -0.54 -1.13
N PRO A 51 17.83 -1.76 -1.28
CA PRO A 51 18.53 -2.18 -2.50
C PRO A 51 17.58 -2.75 -3.59
N TYR A 52 16.40 -2.15 -3.76
CA TYR A 52 15.47 -2.59 -4.79
C TYR A 52 15.55 -1.72 -6.03
N ARG A 53 15.33 -2.34 -7.21
CA ARG A 53 15.35 -1.64 -8.49
C ARG A 53 14.27 -0.57 -8.57
N HIS A 54 13.08 -0.86 -8.07
CA HIS A 54 11.96 0.07 -7.97
C HIS A 54 11.36 0.04 -6.58
N LYS A 55 10.95 1.20 -6.10
CA LYS A 55 10.40 1.41 -4.77
C LYS A 55 9.15 2.26 -4.91
N ILE A 56 8.01 1.73 -4.46
CA ILE A 56 6.71 2.42 -4.56
C ILE A 56 6.13 2.54 -3.15
N PHE A 57 5.60 3.71 -2.81
CA PHE A 57 4.84 3.87 -1.58
C PHE A 57 3.62 4.78 -1.76
N ILE A 58 2.65 4.58 -0.90
CA ILE A 58 1.49 5.45 -0.70
C ILE A 58 1.42 5.83 0.78
N CYS A 59 0.58 6.80 1.13
CA CYS A 59 0.25 7.13 2.52
C CYS A 59 -0.96 6.35 3.02
N GLY A 60 -0.95 6.04 4.32
CA GLY A 60 -2.10 5.58 5.09
C GLY A 60 -2.64 6.69 6.00
N ASN A 61 -3.58 6.35 6.88
CA ASN A 61 -4.22 7.33 7.76
C ASN A 61 -3.32 7.83 8.90
N HIS A 62 -2.20 7.20 9.18
CA HIS A 62 -1.18 7.69 10.10
C HIS A 62 -0.14 8.61 9.42
N ASP A 63 -0.23 8.83 8.12
CA ASP A 63 0.76 9.60 7.36
C ASP A 63 0.24 11.00 6.95
N ASP A 64 -0.73 11.55 7.70
CA ASP A 64 -1.42 12.82 7.39
C ASP A 64 -0.49 14.05 7.27
N CYS A 65 0.75 13.98 7.77
CA CYS A 65 1.74 15.02 7.56
C CYS A 65 2.10 15.23 6.07
N LEU A 66 1.83 14.22 5.22
CA LEU A 66 2.04 14.30 3.77
C LEU A 66 0.77 14.65 2.99
N TYR A 67 -0.34 15.00 3.65
CA TYR A 67 -1.55 15.44 2.98
C TYR A 67 -1.30 16.71 2.15
N GLY A 68 -1.50 16.61 0.84
CA GLY A 68 -1.23 17.72 -0.09
C GLY A 68 0.26 18.06 -0.26
N ALA A 69 1.17 17.28 0.29
CA ALA A 69 2.60 17.52 0.14
C ALA A 69 3.10 17.17 -1.26
N ASN A 70 4.08 17.93 -1.72
CA ASN A 70 4.95 17.58 -2.83
C ASN A 70 6.29 17.11 -2.25
N ILE A 71 6.74 15.92 -2.62
CA ILE A 71 7.99 15.35 -2.12
C ILE A 71 9.05 15.53 -3.20
N ASP A 72 9.97 16.45 -2.97
CA ASP A 72 11.09 16.72 -3.86
C ASP A 72 12.33 15.94 -3.45
N GLY A 73 13.19 15.60 -4.41
CA GLY A 73 14.50 15.00 -4.16
C GLY A 73 14.47 13.49 -3.95
N LEU A 74 13.38 12.81 -4.29
CA LEU A 74 13.38 11.34 -4.38
C LEU A 74 14.27 10.90 -5.54
N ASP A 75 14.95 9.75 -5.37
CA ASP A 75 15.69 9.10 -6.44
C ASP A 75 14.74 8.67 -7.58
N ASP A 76 15.23 8.59 -8.80
CA ASP A 76 14.44 8.25 -10.00
C ASP A 76 13.72 6.90 -9.90
N ASN A 77 14.16 6.02 -9.01
CA ASN A 77 13.58 4.71 -8.78
C ASN A 77 12.65 4.64 -7.56
N VAL A 78 12.35 5.77 -6.93
CA VAL A 78 11.45 5.88 -5.77
C VAL A 78 10.20 6.67 -6.17
N HIS A 79 9.05 6.05 -6.06
CA HIS A 79 7.78 6.58 -6.56
C HIS A 79 6.76 6.72 -5.43
N TYR A 80 6.43 7.97 -5.09
CA TYR A 80 5.27 8.28 -4.26
C TYR A 80 4.02 8.35 -5.13
N LEU A 81 3.05 7.50 -4.90
CA LEU A 81 1.78 7.51 -5.62
C LEU A 81 0.69 8.12 -4.75
N CYS A 82 0.13 9.22 -5.21
CA CYS A 82 -1.00 9.90 -4.58
C CYS A 82 -2.08 10.19 -5.63
N ASN A 83 -3.07 9.31 -5.74
CA ASN A 83 -4.08 9.32 -6.79
C ASN A 83 -3.43 9.38 -8.20
N SER A 84 -2.36 8.63 -8.37
CA SER A 84 -1.53 8.66 -9.56
C SER A 84 -0.97 7.27 -9.86
N GLY A 85 -0.47 7.08 -11.08
CA GLY A 85 0.07 5.81 -11.54
C GLY A 85 1.45 5.92 -12.14
N ILE A 86 2.11 4.77 -12.28
CA ILE A 86 3.38 4.60 -12.98
C ILE A 86 3.38 3.26 -13.73
N GLU A 87 4.04 3.21 -14.87
CA GLU A 87 4.31 1.98 -15.57
C GLU A 87 5.75 1.52 -15.31
N ILE A 88 5.91 0.28 -14.85
CA ILE A 88 7.20 -0.36 -14.60
C ILE A 88 7.23 -1.70 -15.32
N GLU A 89 8.16 -1.87 -16.25
CA GLU A 89 8.36 -3.10 -17.02
C GLU A 89 7.06 -3.65 -17.65
N GLY A 90 6.20 -2.74 -18.15
CA GLY A 90 4.94 -3.08 -18.80
C GLY A 90 3.76 -3.39 -17.88
N LEU A 91 3.92 -3.21 -16.57
CA LEU A 91 2.84 -3.28 -15.57
C LEU A 91 2.46 -1.88 -15.08
N ARG A 92 1.18 -1.57 -15.04
CA ARG A 92 0.63 -0.29 -14.60
C ARG A 92 0.21 -0.36 -13.14
N PHE A 93 0.94 0.35 -12.30
CA PHE A 93 0.64 0.55 -10.89
C PHE A 93 -0.18 1.81 -10.71
N TYR A 94 -1.18 1.77 -9.84
CA TYR A 94 -1.93 2.96 -9.44
C TYR A 94 -2.09 2.98 -7.91
N GLY A 95 -1.76 4.13 -7.29
CA GLY A 95 -1.78 4.30 -5.83
C GLY A 95 -2.86 5.27 -5.39
N VAL A 96 -3.69 4.85 -4.42
CA VAL A 96 -4.69 5.67 -3.75
C VAL A 96 -4.40 5.67 -2.26
N PRO A 97 -3.86 6.76 -1.70
CA PRO A 97 -3.62 6.89 -0.27
C PRO A 97 -4.94 6.97 0.51
N MET A 98 -4.85 6.78 1.82
CA MET A 98 -5.96 7.01 2.73
C MET A 98 -5.57 8.12 3.71
N PHE A 99 -6.03 9.34 3.48
CA PHE A 99 -5.86 10.44 4.43
C PHE A 99 -7.13 10.65 5.24
N MET A 100 -7.00 10.94 6.53
CA MET A 100 -8.15 11.21 7.40
C MET A 100 -8.99 12.38 6.90
N SER A 101 -8.36 13.42 6.34
CA SER A 101 -9.06 14.56 5.74
C SER A 101 -9.97 14.14 4.57
N ASP A 102 -9.53 13.23 3.72
CA ASP A 102 -10.32 12.74 2.58
C ASP A 102 -11.48 11.86 3.06
N CYS A 103 -11.28 11.06 4.11
CA CYS A 103 -12.34 10.24 4.71
C CYS A 103 -13.44 11.12 5.32
N ILE A 104 -13.07 12.19 6.06
CA ILE A 104 -14.03 13.11 6.71
C ILE A 104 -14.82 13.92 5.68
N THR A 105 -14.22 14.27 4.55
CA THR A 105 -14.82 15.12 3.50
C THR A 105 -15.51 14.35 2.38
N ASP A 106 -15.56 13.02 2.47
CA ASP A 106 -16.07 12.11 1.43
C ASP A 106 -15.31 12.24 0.08
N CYS A 107 -14.09 12.73 0.13
CA CYS A 107 -13.22 12.79 -1.04
C CYS A 107 -12.62 11.43 -1.37
N GLN A 108 -12.51 10.54 -0.38
CA GLN A 108 -11.90 9.22 -0.54
C GLN A 108 -12.65 8.39 -1.60
N SER A 109 -13.98 8.35 -1.56
CA SER A 109 -14.80 7.65 -2.56
C SER A 109 -14.54 8.16 -3.98
N ARG A 110 -14.44 9.49 -4.14
CA ARG A 110 -14.11 10.12 -5.44
C ARG A 110 -12.71 9.79 -5.93
N ASN A 111 -11.77 9.53 -5.03
CA ASN A 111 -10.43 9.10 -5.42
C ASN A 111 -10.44 7.66 -5.97
N TYR A 112 -11.26 6.77 -5.42
CA TYR A 112 -11.45 5.42 -5.97
C TYR A 112 -12.10 5.43 -7.36
N GLU A 113 -13.05 6.34 -7.63
CA GLU A 113 -13.66 6.49 -8.95
C GLU A 113 -12.65 6.82 -10.06
N LYS A 114 -11.57 7.55 -9.72
CA LYS A 114 -10.53 7.98 -10.67
C LYS A 114 -9.54 6.88 -11.07
N ILE A 115 -9.57 5.71 -10.42
CA ILE A 115 -8.66 4.60 -10.76
C ILE A 115 -8.85 4.23 -12.24
N PRO A 116 -7.79 4.25 -13.06
CA PRO A 116 -7.88 3.93 -14.49
C PRO A 116 -8.27 2.46 -14.72
N GLY A 117 -9.10 2.22 -15.76
CA GLY A 117 -9.58 0.88 -16.09
C GLY A 117 -8.50 -0.09 -16.58
N ASP A 118 -7.34 0.43 -16.97
CA ASP A 118 -6.17 -0.32 -17.45
C ASP A 118 -5.09 -0.54 -16.37
N THR A 119 -5.44 -0.35 -15.09
CA THR A 119 -4.57 -0.63 -13.95
C THR A 119 -4.34 -2.13 -13.82
N ASP A 120 -3.07 -2.57 -13.77
CA ASP A 120 -2.67 -3.96 -13.51
C ASP A 120 -2.53 -4.24 -12.00
N ILE A 121 -1.92 -3.31 -11.27
CA ILE A 121 -1.63 -3.43 -9.84
C ILE A 121 -2.18 -2.20 -9.12
N LEU A 122 -3.20 -2.42 -8.31
CA LEU A 122 -3.79 -1.39 -7.48
C LEU A 122 -3.14 -1.41 -6.10
N ILE A 123 -2.79 -0.23 -5.59
CA ILE A 123 -2.27 -0.04 -4.23
C ILE A 123 -3.22 0.90 -3.51
N THR A 124 -3.88 0.43 -2.45
CA THR A 124 -4.68 1.26 -1.55
C THR A 124 -4.22 1.03 -0.12
N HIS A 125 -4.50 1.94 0.82
CA HIS A 125 -4.23 1.61 2.21
C HIS A 125 -5.35 0.73 2.78
N SER A 126 -6.61 1.09 2.56
CA SER A 126 -7.77 0.30 2.99
C SER A 126 -7.98 -0.93 2.09
N PRO A 127 -8.37 -2.10 2.64
CA PRO A 127 -8.81 -3.26 1.86
C PRO A 127 -10.17 -3.03 1.19
N ALA A 128 -10.50 -3.86 0.19
CA ALA A 128 -11.86 -4.00 -0.30
C ALA A 128 -12.72 -4.80 0.70
N TYR A 129 -14.00 -4.46 0.82
CA TYR A 129 -14.93 -5.14 1.72
C TYR A 129 -14.98 -6.66 1.47
N GLY A 130 -14.85 -7.45 2.55
CA GLY A 130 -14.88 -8.92 2.52
C GLY A 130 -13.58 -9.59 2.07
N ILE A 131 -12.48 -8.82 1.91
CA ILE A 131 -11.21 -9.35 1.43
C ILE A 131 -10.07 -8.99 2.39
N LEU A 132 -9.66 -9.93 3.25
CA LEU A 132 -8.62 -9.74 4.27
C LEU A 132 -8.83 -8.47 5.11
N ASP A 133 -10.07 -8.24 5.55
CA ASP A 133 -10.53 -7.02 6.20
C ASP A 133 -11.30 -7.27 7.52
N TYR A 134 -11.37 -8.54 7.97
CA TYR A 134 -12.17 -8.92 9.13
C TYR A 134 -11.38 -8.80 10.43
N ASP A 135 -11.92 -8.05 11.40
CA ASP A 135 -11.41 -7.97 12.76
C ASP A 135 -12.57 -7.75 13.74
N ASP A 136 -12.47 -8.28 14.96
CA ASP A 136 -13.46 -8.14 16.05
C ASP A 136 -14.94 -8.34 15.64
N GLY A 137 -15.21 -9.25 14.70
CA GLY A 137 -16.55 -9.60 14.26
C GLY A 137 -17.10 -8.72 13.13
N ILE A 138 -16.32 -7.80 12.58
CA ILE A 138 -16.73 -6.81 11.57
C ILE A 138 -15.76 -6.85 10.38
N ASN A 139 -16.28 -6.60 9.18
CA ASN A 139 -15.48 -6.28 8.01
C ASN A 139 -15.27 -4.76 7.96
N TYR A 140 -14.01 -4.34 7.87
CA TYR A 140 -13.61 -2.92 7.86
C TYR A 140 -13.24 -2.40 6.46
N GLY A 141 -13.28 -3.25 5.45
CA GLY A 141 -12.96 -2.88 4.08
C GLY A 141 -13.96 -1.92 3.44
N SER A 142 -13.56 -1.24 2.38
CA SER A 142 -14.40 -0.29 1.63
C SER A 142 -15.28 -1.01 0.62
N GLU A 143 -16.59 -0.72 0.65
CA GLU A 143 -17.55 -1.16 -0.34
C GLU A 143 -17.35 -0.44 -1.69
N GLU A 144 -16.84 0.78 -1.66
CA GLU A 144 -16.51 1.57 -2.86
C GLU A 144 -15.33 0.93 -3.61
N ILE A 145 -14.27 0.49 -2.89
CA ILE A 145 -13.18 -0.27 -3.51
C ILE A 145 -13.73 -1.56 -4.10
N LEU A 146 -14.52 -2.34 -3.34
CA LEU A 146 -15.11 -3.59 -3.84
C LEU A 146 -15.91 -3.36 -5.12
N THR A 147 -16.73 -2.30 -5.15
CA THR A 147 -17.50 -1.92 -6.34
C THR A 147 -16.58 -1.59 -7.51
N LYS A 148 -15.54 -0.77 -7.27
CA LYS A 148 -14.57 -0.39 -8.31
C LYS A 148 -13.80 -1.58 -8.87
N LEU A 149 -13.46 -2.58 -8.04
CA LEU A 149 -12.77 -3.79 -8.48
C LEU A 149 -13.53 -4.55 -9.58
N SER A 150 -14.87 -4.46 -9.61
CA SER A 150 -15.66 -5.10 -10.64
C SER A 150 -15.44 -4.54 -12.05
N ASP A 151 -14.98 -3.31 -12.14
CA ASP A 151 -14.72 -2.58 -13.38
C ASP A 151 -13.24 -2.70 -13.85
N LEU A 152 -12.40 -3.38 -13.06
CA LEU A 152 -10.97 -3.47 -13.31
C LEU A 152 -10.55 -4.90 -13.68
N HIS A 153 -9.48 -5.00 -14.45
CA HIS A 153 -8.83 -6.28 -14.79
C HIS A 153 -7.48 -6.41 -14.10
N LEU A 154 -7.52 -6.34 -12.75
CA LEU A 154 -6.31 -6.37 -11.94
C LEU A 154 -5.61 -7.73 -11.98
N LYS A 155 -4.29 -7.70 -11.87
CA LYS A 155 -3.43 -8.85 -11.52
C LYS A 155 -3.22 -8.93 -10.02
N ALA A 156 -3.08 -7.77 -9.35
CA ALA A 156 -2.94 -7.71 -7.89
C ALA A 156 -3.57 -6.46 -7.28
N HIS A 157 -4.04 -6.58 -6.03
CA HIS A 157 -4.45 -5.49 -5.16
C HIS A 157 -3.66 -5.59 -3.85
N LEU A 158 -2.87 -4.56 -3.55
CA LEU A 158 -1.96 -4.47 -2.41
C LEU A 158 -2.50 -3.44 -1.42
N PHE A 159 -2.63 -3.82 -0.15
CA PHE A 159 -3.21 -2.96 0.89
C PHE A 159 -2.68 -3.32 2.28
N GLY A 160 -3.09 -2.57 3.31
CA GLY A 160 -2.75 -2.81 4.70
C GLY A 160 -3.92 -2.55 5.64
N HIS A 161 -3.70 -1.68 6.64
CA HIS A 161 -4.69 -1.13 7.57
C HIS A 161 -5.26 -2.13 8.58
N ILE A 162 -5.68 -3.33 8.17
CA ILE A 162 -6.27 -4.32 9.07
C ILE A 162 -5.18 -5.29 9.54
N HIS A 163 -4.56 -4.97 10.65
CA HIS A 163 -3.40 -5.67 11.21
C HIS A 163 -3.65 -7.15 11.46
N ALA A 164 -4.89 -7.52 11.84
CA ALA A 164 -5.27 -8.91 12.11
C ALA A 164 -5.32 -9.81 10.86
N GLN A 165 -5.26 -9.21 9.65
CA GLN A 165 -5.51 -9.91 8.38
C GLN A 165 -4.30 -9.97 7.45
N HIS A 166 -3.09 -9.83 8.01
CA HIS A 166 -1.87 -10.04 7.22
C HIS A 166 -1.93 -11.34 6.42
N GLY A 167 -1.59 -11.29 5.14
CA GLY A 167 -1.53 -12.47 4.28
C GLY A 167 -1.85 -12.21 2.82
N ILE A 168 -1.94 -13.30 2.07
CA ILE A 168 -2.24 -13.31 0.63
C ILE A 168 -3.48 -14.18 0.39
N LYS A 169 -4.39 -13.70 -0.46
CA LYS A 169 -5.56 -14.43 -0.94
C LYS A 169 -5.65 -14.28 -2.44
N GLU A 170 -5.83 -15.37 -3.16
CA GLU A 170 -6.16 -15.34 -4.58
C GLU A 170 -7.66 -15.55 -4.76
N GLN A 171 -8.29 -14.69 -5.56
CA GLN A 171 -9.71 -14.80 -5.87
C GLN A 171 -9.98 -14.25 -7.29
N ASN A 172 -10.66 -15.04 -8.13
CA ASN A 172 -11.00 -14.70 -9.51
C ASN A 172 -9.79 -14.30 -10.39
N GLY A 173 -8.61 -14.91 -10.14
CA GLY A 173 -7.38 -14.60 -10.85
C GLY A 173 -6.67 -13.32 -10.40
N VAL A 174 -7.16 -12.66 -9.36
CA VAL A 174 -6.52 -11.48 -8.73
C VAL A 174 -5.84 -11.89 -7.43
N ILE A 175 -4.60 -11.45 -7.24
CA ILE A 175 -3.86 -11.63 -5.98
C ILE A 175 -4.16 -10.45 -5.06
N PHE A 176 -4.77 -10.73 -3.92
CA PHE A 176 -4.99 -9.77 -2.84
C PHE A 176 -3.94 -9.96 -1.77
N SER A 177 -3.29 -8.88 -1.37
CA SER A 177 -2.26 -8.91 -0.35
C SER A 177 -2.49 -7.85 0.71
N ASN A 178 -2.73 -8.28 1.95
CA ASN A 178 -2.63 -7.42 3.11
C ASN A 178 -1.20 -7.48 3.63
N GLY A 179 -0.47 -6.38 3.50
CA GLY A 179 0.95 -6.27 3.85
C GLY A 179 1.23 -5.83 5.29
N SER A 180 0.22 -5.67 6.15
CA SER A 180 0.39 -5.21 7.53
C SER A 180 1.34 -6.11 8.30
N ILE A 181 2.52 -5.59 8.67
CA ILE A 181 3.53 -6.39 9.38
C ILE A 181 3.38 -6.35 10.89
N MET A 182 2.56 -5.44 11.42
CA MET A 182 2.28 -5.32 12.85
C MET A 182 0.98 -6.01 13.23
N ASN A 183 0.93 -6.48 14.48
CA ASN A 183 -0.31 -6.92 15.10
C ASN A 183 -1.05 -5.74 15.77
N ALA A 184 -2.23 -5.99 16.34
CA ALA A 184 -3.05 -4.99 17.04
C ALA A 184 -2.35 -4.32 18.24
N ASN A 185 -1.23 -4.86 18.72
CA ASN A 185 -0.42 -4.26 19.79
C ASN A 185 0.77 -3.45 19.24
N TYR A 186 0.78 -3.14 17.96
CA TYR A 186 1.88 -2.42 17.29
C TYR A 186 3.25 -3.08 17.48
N THR A 187 3.26 -4.40 17.44
CA THR A 187 4.49 -5.20 17.50
C THR A 187 4.68 -5.88 16.16
N ILE A 188 5.91 -5.88 15.62
CA ILE A 188 6.23 -6.64 14.39
C ILE A 188 5.94 -8.11 14.64
N PHE A 189 5.03 -8.66 13.87
CA PHE A 189 4.53 -10.04 14.02
C PHE A 189 4.70 -10.85 12.74
N SER A 190 4.68 -10.18 11.58
CA SER A 190 4.72 -10.82 10.27
C SER A 190 5.94 -10.40 9.47
N THR A 191 6.25 -11.15 8.43
CA THR A 191 7.27 -10.80 7.42
C THR A 191 6.58 -10.25 6.17
N PRO A 192 7.24 -9.39 5.37
CA PRO A 192 6.66 -8.91 4.13
C PRO A 192 6.20 -10.03 3.19
N ASN A 193 5.12 -9.80 2.48
CA ASN A 193 4.58 -10.72 1.48
C ASN A 193 5.42 -10.71 0.20
N ILE A 194 5.60 -11.87 -0.43
CA ILE A 194 6.17 -11.99 -1.77
C ILE A 194 5.07 -12.35 -2.76
N ILE A 195 4.95 -11.54 -3.80
CA ILE A 195 3.95 -11.70 -4.85
C ILE A 195 4.69 -11.83 -6.19
N ILE A 196 4.25 -12.77 -7.02
CA ILE A 196 4.76 -12.93 -8.39
C ILE A 196 3.64 -12.58 -9.35
N VAL A 197 3.88 -11.57 -10.19
CA VAL A 197 2.95 -11.13 -11.23
C VAL A 197 3.60 -11.39 -12.58
N GLU A 198 2.91 -12.13 -13.44
CA GLU A 198 3.36 -12.37 -14.80
C GLU A 198 3.04 -11.16 -15.71
N ASN A 199 4.01 -10.75 -16.53
CA ASN A 199 3.77 -9.82 -17.62
C ASN A 199 2.95 -10.54 -18.68
N ALA A 200 1.96 -9.88 -19.24
CA ALA A 200 1.14 -10.44 -20.33
C ALA A 200 1.97 -10.58 -21.61
#